data_888636e8c9f7dc24cf9a4bec2d8782f3
#
_entry.id   888636e8c9f7dc24cf9a4bec2d8782f3
#
_cell.length_a   1.000
_cell.length_b   1.000
_cell.length_c   1.000
_cell.angle_alpha   90.00
_cell.angle_beta   90.00
_cell.angle_gamma   90.00
#
_symmetry.space_group_name_H-M   'P 1'
#
loop_
_entity.id
_entity.type
_entity.pdbx_description
1 polymer ?
#
loop_
_entity_poly.entity_id
_entity_poly.type
_entity_poly.pdbx_seq_one_letter_code
_entity_poly.pdbx_strand_id
1 'polypeptide(L)'
;MNSLGKKIRLLRHQKGWSQQDVAKRLDISIPAFSKIETGITDINLSRLNQISKLFNLTVVQLLSYSDTEEIKEYVNEIVTITQKLQQRDDEIIELQKKVIDLYEQLYKDSDT
;
A
#
# COMPACT_ATOMS: atom_id res chain seq x y z
N MET A 1 -13.13 15.80 11.71
CA MET A 1 -12.24 15.26 10.69
C MET A 1 -13.02 14.34 9.77
N ASN A 2 -13.05 14.62 8.49
CA ASN A 2 -13.87 13.83 7.57
C ASN A 2 -13.13 12.54 7.16
N SER A 3 -13.50 11.43 7.75
CA SER A 3 -12.93 10.13 7.44
C SER A 3 -13.19 9.71 5.99
N LEU A 4 -14.28 10.17 5.38
CA LEU A 4 -14.62 9.88 3.98
C LEU A 4 -13.64 10.54 3.01
N GLY A 5 -13.28 11.79 3.24
CA GLY A 5 -12.27 12.48 2.44
C GLY A 5 -10.92 11.77 2.45
N LYS A 6 -10.50 11.29 3.61
CA LYS A 6 -9.28 10.48 3.76
C LYS A 6 -9.35 9.16 2.99
N LYS A 7 -10.49 8.49 3.03
CA LYS A 7 -10.72 7.24 2.29
C LYS A 7 -10.59 7.46 0.79
N ILE A 8 -11.18 8.53 0.29
CA ILE A 8 -11.11 8.92 -1.12
C ILE A 8 -9.66 9.20 -1.51
N ARG A 9 -8.95 9.95 -0.69
CA ARG A 9 -7.54 10.26 -0.91
C ARG A 9 -6.68 8.99 -0.98
N LEU A 10 -6.90 8.06 -0.06
CA LEU A 10 -6.18 6.80 -0.01
C LEU A 10 -6.44 5.96 -1.25
N LEU A 11 -7.70 5.85 -1.66
CA LEU A 11 -8.08 5.13 -2.88
C LEU A 11 -7.46 5.77 -4.13
N ARG A 12 -7.44 7.10 -4.18
CA ARG A 12 -6.81 7.84 -5.26
C ARG A 12 -5.32 7.52 -5.35
N HIS A 13 -4.62 7.53 -4.23
CA HIS A 13 -3.19 7.19 -4.16
C HIS A 13 -2.92 5.75 -4.60
N GLN A 14 -3.79 4.82 -4.22
CA GLN A 14 -3.67 3.42 -4.64
C GLN A 14 -3.77 3.26 -6.15
N LYS A 15 -4.58 4.08 -6.81
CA LYS A 15 -4.70 4.08 -8.27
C LYS A 15 -3.57 4.83 -8.96
N GLY A 16 -2.73 5.54 -8.22
CA GLY A 16 -1.69 6.39 -8.79
C GLY A 16 -2.22 7.63 -9.48
N TRP A 17 -3.41 8.09 -9.09
CA TRP A 17 -4.05 9.25 -9.70
C TRP A 17 -3.75 10.53 -8.93
N SER A 18 -3.56 11.63 -9.67
CA SER A 18 -3.51 12.97 -9.09
C SER A 18 -4.91 13.49 -8.77
N GLN A 19 -5.00 14.58 -8.01
CA GLN A 19 -6.28 15.27 -7.81
C GLN A 19 -6.88 15.71 -9.14
N GLN A 20 -6.05 16.16 -10.07
CA GLN A 20 -6.49 16.56 -11.42
C GLN A 20 -7.11 15.37 -12.17
N ASP A 21 -6.51 14.20 -12.08
CA ASP A 21 -7.02 12.99 -12.74
C ASP A 21 -8.43 12.65 -12.26
N VAL A 22 -8.65 12.67 -10.95
CA VAL A 22 -9.94 12.35 -10.37
C VAL A 22 -10.96 13.45 -10.62
N ALA A 23 -10.58 14.71 -10.49
CA ALA A 23 -11.45 15.85 -10.77
C ALA A 23 -11.96 15.79 -12.21
N LYS A 24 -11.08 15.49 -13.15
CA LYS A 24 -11.45 15.32 -14.56
C LYS A 24 -12.43 14.19 -14.77
N ARG A 25 -12.22 13.03 -14.11
CA ARG A 25 -13.10 11.88 -14.21
C ARG A 25 -14.48 12.13 -13.59
N LEU A 26 -14.55 12.99 -12.59
CA LEU A 26 -15.80 13.39 -11.94
C LEU A 26 -16.46 14.61 -12.59
N ASP A 27 -15.80 15.20 -13.56
CA ASP A 27 -16.26 16.42 -14.24
C ASP A 27 -16.46 17.60 -13.27
N ILE A 28 -15.48 17.78 -12.40
CA ILE A 28 -15.44 18.90 -11.44
C ILE A 28 -14.08 19.59 -11.48
N SER A 29 -13.99 20.76 -10.89
CA SER A 29 -12.72 21.48 -10.78
C SER A 29 -11.79 20.82 -9.76
N ILE A 30 -10.49 21.06 -9.91
CA ILE A 30 -9.49 20.58 -8.95
C ILE A 30 -9.75 21.13 -7.54
N PRO A 31 -10.02 22.46 -7.36
CA PRO A 31 -10.37 22.98 -6.04
C PRO A 31 -11.64 22.35 -5.44
N ALA A 32 -12.63 22.02 -6.25
CA ALA A 32 -13.85 21.35 -5.78
C ALA A 32 -13.52 19.95 -5.26
N PHE A 33 -12.70 19.21 -5.97
CA PHE A 33 -12.27 17.87 -5.52
C PHE A 33 -11.40 17.98 -4.26
N SER A 34 -10.48 18.92 -4.20
CA SER A 34 -9.64 19.14 -3.02
C SER A 34 -10.48 19.39 -1.77
N LYS A 35 -11.57 20.16 -1.89
CA LYS A 35 -12.50 20.40 -0.78
C LYS A 35 -13.23 19.14 -0.34
N ILE A 36 -13.49 18.21 -1.26
CA ILE A 36 -14.06 16.90 -0.94
C ILE A 36 -13.06 16.08 -0.11
N GLU A 37 -11.81 16.00 -0.54
CA GLU A 37 -10.77 15.25 0.17
C GLU A 37 -10.49 15.80 1.57
N THR A 38 -10.52 17.10 1.72
CA THR A 38 -10.26 17.76 3.02
C THR A 38 -11.47 17.80 3.93
N GLY A 39 -12.65 17.42 3.43
CA GLY A 39 -13.87 17.39 4.22
C GLY A 39 -14.55 18.74 4.40
N ILE A 40 -14.10 19.78 3.67
CA ILE A 40 -14.72 21.13 3.72
C ILE A 40 -16.11 21.10 3.12
N THR A 41 -16.30 20.29 2.08
CA THR A 41 -17.58 20.16 1.38
C THR A 41 -18.24 18.85 1.72
N ASP A 42 -19.52 18.89 2.09
CA ASP A 42 -20.33 17.71 2.27
C ASP A 42 -20.62 17.06 0.92
N ILE A 43 -20.60 15.72 0.90
CA ILE A 43 -20.82 14.95 -0.32
C ILE A 43 -22.28 14.50 -0.34
N ASN A 44 -23.02 14.82 -1.40
CA ASN A 44 -24.36 14.31 -1.59
C ASN A 44 -24.32 12.85 -2.10
N LEU A 45 -25.47 12.18 -2.05
CA LEU A 45 -25.57 10.77 -2.42
C LEU A 45 -25.20 10.51 -3.89
N SER A 46 -25.58 11.40 -4.78
CA SER A 46 -25.22 11.34 -6.21
C SER A 46 -23.72 11.33 -6.42
N ARG A 47 -23.04 12.27 -5.77
CA ARG A 47 -21.58 12.38 -5.84
C ARG A 47 -20.90 11.17 -5.21
N LEU A 48 -21.42 10.69 -4.09
CA LEU A 48 -20.92 9.53 -3.41
C LEU A 48 -21.01 8.28 -4.30
N ASN A 49 -22.14 8.10 -4.99
CA ASN A 49 -22.31 7.01 -5.98
C ASN A 49 -21.30 7.14 -7.12
N GLN A 50 -21.11 8.32 -7.63
CA GLN A 50 -20.17 8.60 -8.72
C GLN A 50 -18.73 8.26 -8.31
N ILE A 51 -18.34 8.67 -7.12
CA ILE A 51 -17.00 8.39 -6.57
C ILE A 51 -16.81 6.89 -6.35
N SER A 52 -17.78 6.23 -5.75
CA SER A 52 -17.68 4.78 -5.50
C SER A 52 -17.54 4.00 -6.81
N LYS A 53 -18.31 4.33 -7.82
CA LYS A 53 -18.18 3.70 -9.15
C LYS A 53 -16.82 3.94 -9.79
N LEU A 54 -16.27 5.13 -9.61
CA LEU A 54 -14.94 5.47 -10.13
C LEU A 54 -13.88 4.52 -9.59
N PHE A 55 -13.99 4.13 -8.34
CA PHE A 55 -13.06 3.21 -7.68
C PHE A 55 -13.52 1.75 -7.72
N ASN A 56 -14.54 1.42 -8.51
CA ASN A 56 -15.11 0.07 -8.63
C ASN A 56 -15.60 -0.50 -7.30
N LEU A 57 -16.16 0.36 -6.47
CA LEU A 57 -16.71 0.00 -5.17
C LEU A 57 -18.21 0.28 -5.14
N THR A 58 -18.92 -0.40 -4.24
CA THR A 58 -20.27 0.02 -3.85
C THR A 58 -20.16 1.16 -2.85
N VAL A 59 -21.25 1.92 -2.67
CA VAL A 59 -21.29 2.97 -1.64
C VAL A 59 -20.99 2.40 -0.26
N VAL A 60 -21.53 1.22 0.05
CA VAL A 60 -21.28 0.55 1.33
C VAL A 60 -19.80 0.20 1.50
N GLN A 61 -19.17 -0.32 0.46
CA GLN A 61 -17.73 -0.62 0.48
C GLN A 61 -16.89 0.64 0.67
N LEU A 62 -17.25 1.73 0.00
CA LEU A 62 -16.56 3.01 0.17
C LEU A 62 -16.70 3.52 1.59
N LEU A 63 -17.90 3.51 2.15
CA LEU A 63 -18.17 3.98 3.51
C LEU A 63 -17.52 3.10 4.59
N SER A 64 -17.41 1.82 4.33
CA SER A 64 -16.77 0.88 5.25
C SER A 64 -15.27 0.74 5.04
N TYR A 65 -14.70 1.37 4.02
CA TYR A 65 -13.25 1.45 3.83
C TYR A 65 -12.66 2.23 4.99
N SER A 66 -12.02 1.55 5.90
CA SER A 66 -11.68 2.08 7.22
C SER A 66 -10.17 2.20 7.41
N ASP A 67 -9.80 2.85 8.51
CA ASP A 67 -8.40 2.89 8.96
C ASP A 67 -7.81 1.49 9.10
N THR A 68 -8.64 0.47 9.27
CA THR A 68 -8.23 -0.93 9.29
C THR A 68 -7.61 -1.36 7.96
N GLU A 69 -8.17 -0.89 6.82
CA GLU A 69 -7.60 -1.18 5.50
C GLU A 69 -6.26 -0.47 5.32
N GLU A 70 -6.14 0.75 5.79
CA GLU A 70 -4.88 1.49 5.82
C GLU A 70 -3.83 0.73 6.65
N ILE A 71 -4.21 0.27 7.83
CA ILE A 71 -3.34 -0.53 8.70
C ILE A 71 -2.96 -1.83 8.00
N LYS A 72 -3.88 -2.51 7.33
CA LYS A 72 -3.57 -3.72 6.55
C LYS A 72 -2.53 -3.46 5.48
N GLU A 73 -2.61 -2.33 4.78
CA GLU A 73 -1.60 -1.98 3.78
C GLU A 73 -0.24 -1.76 4.40
N TYR A 74 -0.15 -1.02 5.51
CA TYR A 74 1.10 -0.85 6.24
C TYR A 74 1.66 -2.18 6.72
N VAL A 75 0.81 -3.04 7.26
CA VAL A 75 1.21 -4.38 7.68
C VAL A 75 1.74 -5.19 6.51
N ASN A 76 1.07 -5.15 5.36
CA ASN A 76 1.53 -5.84 4.16
C ASN A 76 2.88 -5.31 3.67
N GLU A 77 3.10 -4.01 3.69
CA GLU A 77 4.39 -3.41 3.35
C GLU A 77 5.48 -3.88 4.31
N ILE A 78 5.21 -3.88 5.61
CA ILE A 78 6.15 -4.33 6.63
C ILE A 78 6.46 -5.83 6.44
N VAL A 79 5.44 -6.65 6.19
CA VAL A 79 5.62 -8.09 5.94
C VAL A 79 6.49 -8.30 4.70
N THR A 80 6.25 -7.56 3.62
CA THR A 80 7.05 -7.67 2.39
C THR A 80 8.51 -7.29 2.64
N ILE A 81 8.76 -6.21 3.36
CA ILE A 81 10.12 -5.78 3.73
C ILE A 81 10.79 -6.84 4.61
N THR A 82 10.07 -7.36 5.59
CA THR A 82 10.57 -8.40 6.50
C THR A 82 10.93 -9.66 5.73
N GLN A 83 10.11 -10.08 4.77
CA GLN A 83 10.40 -11.23 3.91
C GLN A 83 11.66 -11.03 3.08
N LYS A 84 11.85 -9.84 2.52
CA LYS A 84 13.06 -9.51 1.76
C LYS A 84 14.31 -9.54 2.64
N LEU A 85 14.23 -9.02 3.86
CA LEU A 85 15.33 -9.06 4.82
C LEU A 85 15.65 -10.50 5.23
N GLN A 86 14.65 -11.30 5.50
CA GLN A 86 14.82 -12.70 5.85
C GLN A 86 15.46 -13.49 4.71
N GLN A 87 15.07 -13.24 3.48
CA GLN A 87 15.69 -13.88 2.31
C GLN A 87 17.18 -13.53 2.23
N ARG A 88 17.57 -12.30 2.49
CA ARG A 88 18.97 -11.89 2.53
C ARG A 88 19.73 -12.58 3.65
N ASP A 89 19.13 -12.70 4.82
CA ASP A 89 19.73 -13.41 5.95
C ASP A 89 19.92 -14.87 5.63
N ASP A 90 18.97 -15.52 4.98
CA ASP A 90 19.07 -16.91 4.53
C ASP A 90 20.22 -17.08 3.52
N GLU A 91 20.37 -16.17 2.59
CA GLU A 91 21.48 -16.16 1.64
C GLU A 91 22.84 -16.04 2.33
N ILE A 92 22.94 -15.18 3.35
CA ILE A 92 24.15 -15.02 4.14
C ILE A 92 24.47 -16.30 4.90
N ILE A 93 23.47 -16.92 5.51
CA ILE A 93 23.63 -18.19 6.23
C ILE A 93 24.13 -19.30 5.28
N GLU A 94 23.58 -19.39 4.08
CA GLU A 94 24.06 -20.38 3.10
C GLU A 94 25.50 -20.15 2.68
N LEU A 95 25.89 -18.89 2.44
CA LEU A 95 27.27 -18.55 2.14
C LEU A 95 28.21 -18.90 3.29
N GLN A 96 27.81 -18.63 4.53
CA GLN A 96 28.55 -19.00 5.72
C GLN A 96 28.74 -20.50 5.84
N LYS A 97 27.71 -21.29 5.55
CA LYS A 97 27.79 -22.77 5.52
C LYS A 97 28.80 -23.24 4.49
N LYS A 98 28.80 -22.67 3.31
CA LYS A 98 29.77 -23.02 2.25
C LYS A 98 31.21 -22.74 2.68
N VAL A 99 31.43 -21.60 3.34
CA VAL A 99 32.76 -21.25 3.86
C VAL A 99 33.21 -22.25 4.93
N ILE A 100 32.32 -22.63 5.84
CA ILE A 100 32.60 -23.63 6.88
C ILE A 100 32.93 -24.96 6.27
N ASP A 101 32.15 -25.43 5.28
CA ASP A 101 32.37 -26.71 4.59
C ASP A 101 33.71 -26.72 3.87
N LEU A 102 34.06 -25.66 3.19
CA LEU A 102 35.37 -25.52 2.51
C LEU A 102 36.53 -25.54 3.51
N TYR A 103 36.33 -24.87 4.64
CA TYR A 103 37.33 -24.83 5.69
C TYR A 103 37.55 -26.22 6.31
N GLU A 104 36.48 -26.96 6.57
CA GLU A 104 36.54 -28.32 7.07
C GLU A 104 37.24 -29.26 6.09
N GLN A 105 36.99 -29.12 4.79
CA GLN A 105 37.66 -29.90 3.75
C GLN A 105 39.17 -29.63 3.74
N LEU A 106 39.56 -28.39 3.88
CA LEU A 106 40.97 -27.96 3.97
C LEU A 106 41.64 -28.63 5.20
N TYR A 107 40.96 -28.65 6.33
CA TYR A 107 41.46 -29.27 7.55
C TYR A 107 41.59 -30.79 7.40
N LYS A 108 40.65 -31.47 6.76
CA LYS A 108 40.73 -32.89 6.50
C LYS A 108 41.91 -33.23 5.59
N ASP A 109 42.13 -32.42 4.56
CA ASP A 109 43.25 -32.65 3.62
C ASP A 109 44.59 -32.40 4.28
N SER A 110 44.66 -31.53 5.30
CA SER A 110 45.90 -31.26 6.04
C SER A 110 46.25 -32.31 7.09
N ASP A 111 45.26 -33.07 7.56
CA ASP A 111 45.42 -34.12 8.57
C ASP A 111 45.85 -35.46 7.97
N THR A 112 45.98 -35.53 6.66
CA THR A 112 46.50 -36.70 5.96
C THR A 112 47.93 -36.44 5.52
#